data_a912d7230bd9160a5ab539d0f73bdede
#
_entry.id   a912d7230bd9160a5ab539d0f73bdede
#
_cell.length_a   1.000
_cell.length_b   1.000
_cell.length_c   1.000
_cell.angle_alpha   90.00
_cell.angle_beta   90.00
_cell.angle_gamma   90.00
#
_symmetry.space_group_name_H-M   'P 1'
#
loop_
_entity.id
_entity.type
_entity.pdbx_description
1 polymer ?
#
loop_
_entity_poly.entity_id
_entity_poly.type
_entity_poly.pdbx_seq_one_letter_code
_entity_poly.pdbx_strand_id
1 'polypeptide(L)'
;MVAGLMAASLLTTNTSCADYLDKEPDTELDIEMVFSNRDKVYQWLAFVYNTIHEPDKWRIWKDGYEVFADDLTPSKRWEQWDGKTTIPKIFGEWTVNSTWDGDFWRMMPQYIRHGYIFQQRAYALPDSDLPQSEIDNMKMEVKFLTAYAWWQLAENYGAIPFKPDYITPSDFTLSDLMIGQSPFDEVVDYCDQQMLEAANALPAIYDDPSKYGRINKIMALTVRSRMLLFAASPLVNGNEWYKDYRNKAGELVFNPTYDPNKWVKAAEACKLCIDEAEKAGYKLYVETGPTGENDPFMSTYNVHIKKWSEGNREITFPVTKGNGYFDFFLYGASTREFSGGGGQGVYQGLVDAFFTRRGLPILEDESYSEKGFSENVDKRNTSWSYGTGKEGEITAAGIYKMYCNREPRFYNAVSFHGSWQECAKRPYDFFYNGKDNIRTSSPHDAPQNGYLVRKSLCMTDNKKTGVHTSRQGFTYRLAFTYLDYAEANNEAYDTSAARELCLKYLNKVRERAGVRQYTFDAVSDLDENFIHIENTQAAVRKVVKAERRVELCLENNRWYDLRRWKDVENTPEMIGDDYGMNSEGTTNETFFKRTVYQTRVWKRCYYWMPVFIDEYEKNPNLVQTPFWLE
;
A
#
# COMPACT_ATOMS: atom_id res chain seq x y z
N MET A 1 -31.27 -80.56 -18.66
CA MET A 1 -29.94 -80.67 -18.06
C MET A 1 -29.24 -79.31 -18.03
N VAL A 2 -29.91 -78.28 -17.41
CA VAL A 2 -29.35 -76.92 -17.24
C VAL A 2 -29.92 -76.30 -15.94
N ALA A 3 -30.06 -77.05 -14.88
CA ALA A 3 -30.60 -76.51 -13.60
C ALA A 3 -29.76 -76.90 -12.38
N GLY A 4 -28.47 -77.16 -12.55
CA GLY A 4 -27.60 -77.65 -11.45
C GLY A 4 -26.34 -76.90 -11.22
N LEU A 5 -26.11 -75.69 -11.80
CA LEU A 5 -24.85 -74.98 -11.72
C LEU A 5 -24.98 -73.53 -11.18
N MET A 6 -26.14 -73.15 -10.61
CA MET A 6 -26.34 -71.78 -10.01
C MET A 6 -26.48 -71.78 -8.49
N ALA A 7 -26.17 -72.85 -7.78
CA ALA A 7 -26.31 -72.90 -6.32
C ALA A 7 -24.97 -72.98 -5.53
N ALA A 8 -23.82 -72.87 -6.21
CA ALA A 8 -22.51 -72.99 -5.53
C ALA A 8 -21.67 -71.71 -5.53
N SER A 9 -22.19 -70.54 -5.95
CA SER A 9 -21.43 -69.29 -6.01
C SER A 9 -21.94 -68.18 -5.04
N LEU A 10 -22.72 -68.53 -4.02
CA LEU A 10 -23.35 -67.55 -3.10
C LEU A 10 -22.86 -67.69 -1.65
N LEU A 11 -21.70 -68.32 -1.40
CA LEU A 11 -21.21 -68.54 -0.02
C LEU A 11 -19.76 -68.10 0.24
N THR A 12 -19.17 -67.22 -0.59
CA THR A 12 -17.80 -66.73 -0.33
C THR A 12 -17.63 -65.24 -0.52
N THR A 13 -18.54 -64.43 0.00
CA THR A 13 -18.33 -62.95 0.02
C THR A 13 -18.83 -62.31 1.30
N ASN A 14 -18.30 -62.77 2.44
CA ASN A 14 -18.50 -62.07 3.71
C ASN A 14 -17.20 -62.08 4.56
N THR A 15 -16.06 -61.84 3.95
CA THR A 15 -14.87 -61.49 4.70
C THR A 15 -14.16 -60.38 3.93
N SER A 16 -14.39 -59.16 4.22
CA SER A 16 -13.50 -58.05 4.00
C SER A 16 -14.26 -56.71 3.96
N CYS A 17 -14.72 -56.25 5.09
CA CYS A 17 -14.98 -54.81 5.29
C CYS A 17 -14.66 -54.35 6.71
N ALA A 18 -14.18 -55.25 7.61
CA ALA A 18 -13.77 -54.88 8.95
C ALA A 18 -12.36 -54.23 8.96
N ASP A 19 -11.43 -54.80 8.19
CA ASP A 19 -10.05 -54.27 8.15
C ASP A 19 -9.83 -52.95 7.41
N TYR A 20 -10.85 -52.47 6.67
CA TYR A 20 -10.75 -51.17 5.99
C TYR A 20 -11.23 -50.02 6.86
N LEU A 21 -12.01 -50.31 7.90
CA LEU A 21 -12.49 -49.31 8.87
C LEU A 21 -11.57 -49.24 10.11
N ASP A 22 -10.69 -50.22 10.30
CA ASP A 22 -9.67 -50.22 11.35
C ASP A 22 -8.28 -49.74 10.90
N LYS A 23 -8.14 -49.16 9.70
CA LYS A 23 -7.01 -48.29 9.45
C LYS A 23 -7.26 -47.04 10.27
N GLU A 24 -6.53 -46.95 11.39
CA GLU A 24 -6.28 -45.65 12.02
C GLU A 24 -5.93 -44.68 10.89
N PRO A 25 -6.56 -43.49 10.83
CA PRO A 25 -6.19 -42.50 9.83
C PRO A 25 -4.68 -42.31 9.94
N ASP A 26 -3.95 -42.63 8.86
CA ASP A 26 -2.52 -42.39 8.77
C ASP A 26 -2.29 -40.91 9.11
N THR A 27 -1.91 -40.67 10.37
CA THR A 27 -1.28 -39.48 10.87
C THR A 27 -1.93 -38.16 10.46
N GLU A 28 -3.08 -37.80 11.01
CA GLU A 28 -3.30 -36.39 11.34
C GLU A 28 -2.16 -35.99 12.29
N LEU A 29 -1.28 -35.11 11.80
CA LEU A 29 -0.20 -34.57 12.62
C LEU A 29 -0.85 -33.90 13.85
N ASP A 30 -0.77 -34.55 14.99
CA ASP A 30 -1.22 -33.96 16.24
C ASP A 30 -0.45 -32.64 16.44
N ILE A 31 -1.11 -31.64 16.98
CA ILE A 31 -0.51 -30.33 17.23
C ILE A 31 0.76 -30.43 18.09
N GLU A 32 0.83 -31.41 18.98
CA GLU A 32 2.03 -31.70 19.79
C GLU A 32 3.21 -32.18 18.92
N MET A 33 2.95 -32.98 17.88
CA MET A 33 3.97 -33.39 16.91
C MET A 33 4.49 -32.21 16.09
N VAL A 34 3.66 -31.22 15.82
CA VAL A 34 4.08 -30.00 15.13
C VAL A 34 5.09 -29.23 16.00
N PHE A 35 4.78 -28.98 17.25
CA PHE A 35 5.62 -28.16 18.14
C PHE A 35 6.80 -28.93 18.76
N SER A 36 6.87 -30.24 18.61
CA SER A 36 8.04 -31.03 18.95
C SER A 36 9.09 -31.17 17.82
N ASN A 37 8.83 -30.56 16.66
CA ASN A 37 9.70 -30.60 15.49
C ASN A 37 10.11 -29.19 15.06
N ARG A 38 11.42 -28.89 15.02
CA ARG A 38 11.96 -27.57 14.66
C ARG A 38 11.43 -27.04 13.33
N ASP A 39 11.48 -27.86 12.28
CA ASP A 39 11.09 -27.40 10.94
C ASP A 39 9.58 -27.12 10.86
N LYS A 40 8.77 -27.87 11.61
CA LYS A 40 7.33 -27.63 11.72
C LYS A 40 7.01 -26.35 12.50
N VAL A 41 7.78 -26.04 13.54
CA VAL A 41 7.67 -24.75 14.26
C VAL A 41 7.94 -23.59 13.31
N TYR A 42 9.01 -23.66 12.50
CA TYR A 42 9.29 -22.63 11.50
C TYR A 42 8.22 -22.55 10.40
N GLN A 43 7.67 -23.68 9.95
CA GLN A 43 6.57 -23.70 8.99
C GLN A 43 5.31 -23.02 9.56
N TRP A 44 5.02 -23.26 10.84
CA TRP A 44 3.90 -22.61 11.52
C TRP A 44 4.11 -21.10 11.65
N LEU A 45 5.31 -20.69 12.07
CA LEU A 45 5.69 -19.28 12.09
C LEU A 45 5.53 -18.64 10.71
N ALA A 46 6.04 -19.29 9.65
CA ALA A 46 5.90 -18.80 8.27
C ALA A 46 4.45 -18.66 7.83
N PHE A 47 3.54 -19.52 8.33
CA PHE A 47 2.13 -19.36 8.06
C PHE A 47 1.56 -18.09 8.71
N VAL A 48 1.94 -17.77 9.95
CA VAL A 48 1.53 -16.52 10.62
C VAL A 48 2.07 -15.30 9.88
N TYR A 49 3.27 -15.39 9.29
CA TYR A 49 3.84 -14.33 8.45
C TYR A 49 3.03 -14.00 7.18
N ASN A 50 2.06 -14.85 6.78
CA ASN A 50 1.14 -14.51 5.69
C ASN A 50 0.21 -13.33 6.03
N THR A 51 0.18 -12.88 7.28
CA THR A 51 -0.40 -11.59 7.68
C THR A 51 0.21 -10.41 6.90
N ILE A 52 1.49 -10.54 6.49
CA ILE A 52 2.17 -9.54 5.67
C ILE A 52 1.85 -9.82 4.20
N HIS A 53 1.15 -8.89 3.56
CA HIS A 53 0.80 -8.99 2.16
C HIS A 53 1.94 -8.53 1.24
N GLU A 54 1.94 -9.05 0.02
CA GLU A 54 2.80 -8.53 -1.04
C GLU A 54 2.32 -7.12 -1.43
N PRO A 55 3.16 -6.07 -1.26
CA PRO A 55 2.73 -4.70 -1.47
C PRO A 55 2.31 -4.45 -2.93
N ASP A 56 2.98 -5.08 -3.91
CA ASP A 56 2.64 -4.90 -5.31
C ASP A 56 1.28 -5.51 -5.66
N LYS A 57 0.87 -6.60 -5.02
CA LYS A 57 -0.48 -7.17 -5.18
C LYS A 57 -1.56 -6.16 -4.79
N TRP A 58 -1.41 -5.55 -3.63
CA TRP A 58 -2.40 -4.62 -3.08
C TRP A 58 -2.35 -3.24 -3.73
N ARG A 59 -1.24 -2.89 -4.37
CA ARG A 59 -1.07 -1.63 -5.05
C ARG A 59 -1.74 -1.62 -6.42
N ILE A 60 -1.54 -2.65 -7.21
CA ILE A 60 -1.73 -2.58 -8.65
C ILE A 60 -2.58 -3.71 -9.25
N TRP A 61 -2.80 -4.80 -8.53
CA TRP A 61 -3.63 -5.88 -9.05
C TRP A 61 -5.08 -5.41 -9.19
N LYS A 62 -5.90 -6.17 -9.86
CA LYS A 62 -7.28 -5.84 -10.21
C LYS A 62 -8.17 -5.32 -9.06
N ASP A 63 -7.79 -5.56 -7.83
CA ASP A 63 -8.42 -5.07 -6.60
C ASP A 63 -7.48 -4.20 -5.76
N GLY A 64 -6.41 -3.68 -6.35
CA GLY A 64 -5.41 -2.88 -5.62
C GLY A 64 -5.93 -1.52 -5.15
N TYR A 65 -5.45 -1.10 -3.99
CA TYR A 65 -5.87 0.17 -3.37
C TYR A 65 -5.53 1.41 -4.18
N GLU A 66 -4.47 1.38 -4.99
CA GLU A 66 -4.12 2.51 -5.86
C GLU A 66 -5.16 2.75 -6.95
N VAL A 67 -5.86 1.70 -7.37
CA VAL A 67 -6.95 1.81 -8.35
C VAL A 67 -8.23 2.35 -7.72
N PHE A 68 -8.44 2.11 -6.40
CA PHE A 68 -9.54 2.75 -5.67
C PHE A 68 -9.31 4.24 -5.44
N ALA A 69 -8.06 4.63 -5.22
CA ALA A 69 -7.66 6.02 -5.11
C ALA A 69 -7.62 6.72 -6.48
N ASP A 70 -7.22 7.99 -6.48
CA ASP A 70 -7.04 8.83 -7.65
C ASP A 70 -5.61 8.81 -8.20
N ASP A 71 -4.88 7.68 -8.04
CA ASP A 71 -3.48 7.53 -8.48
C ASP A 71 -3.34 6.71 -9.77
N LEU A 72 -3.80 5.47 -9.76
CA LEU A 72 -3.56 4.49 -10.81
C LEU A 72 -4.85 4.16 -11.56
N THR A 73 -4.82 4.24 -12.90
CA THR A 73 -5.96 3.81 -13.71
C THR A 73 -6.06 2.29 -13.77
N PRO A 74 -7.27 1.71 -13.73
CA PRO A 74 -7.43 0.29 -13.96
C PRO A 74 -7.07 -0.09 -15.40
N SER A 75 -6.57 -1.28 -15.61
CA SER A 75 -6.40 -1.83 -16.95
C SER A 75 -7.78 -2.15 -17.56
N LYS A 76 -8.05 -1.66 -18.76
CA LYS A 76 -9.30 -1.96 -19.49
C LYS A 76 -9.52 -3.46 -19.71
N ARG A 77 -8.45 -4.25 -19.74
CA ARG A 77 -8.54 -5.73 -19.80
C ARG A 77 -9.31 -6.32 -18.61
N TRP A 78 -9.33 -5.64 -17.46
CA TRP A 78 -10.02 -6.12 -16.26
C TRP A 78 -11.54 -6.06 -16.36
N GLU A 79 -12.10 -5.28 -17.30
CA GLU A 79 -13.54 -5.29 -17.61
C GLU A 79 -14.05 -6.68 -18.04
N GLN A 80 -13.13 -7.52 -18.54
CA GLN A 80 -13.44 -8.89 -18.98
C GLN A 80 -13.45 -9.91 -17.83
N TRP A 81 -13.08 -9.51 -16.62
CA TRP A 81 -12.98 -10.39 -15.47
C TRP A 81 -14.14 -10.16 -14.51
N ASP A 82 -14.98 -11.18 -14.37
CA ASP A 82 -16.21 -11.20 -13.57
C ASP A 82 -16.13 -10.39 -12.28
N GLY A 83 -16.76 -9.23 -12.19
CA GLY A 83 -17.15 -8.53 -10.95
C GLY A 83 -16.17 -8.44 -9.77
N LYS A 84 -15.08 -9.20 -9.84
CA LYS A 84 -14.02 -9.30 -8.81
C LYS A 84 -12.94 -8.25 -8.95
N THR A 85 -13.20 -7.21 -9.72
CA THR A 85 -12.22 -6.12 -9.95
C THR A 85 -12.69 -4.83 -9.32
N THR A 86 -11.79 -3.85 -9.27
CA THR A 86 -12.11 -2.50 -8.82
C THR A 86 -13.06 -1.78 -9.78
N ILE A 87 -13.12 -2.17 -11.05
CA ILE A 87 -13.87 -1.44 -12.08
C ILE A 87 -15.35 -1.26 -11.73
N PRO A 88 -16.15 -2.32 -11.45
CA PRO A 88 -17.53 -2.13 -11.04
C PRO A 88 -17.66 -1.29 -9.76
N LYS A 89 -16.71 -1.46 -8.84
CA LYS A 89 -16.73 -0.78 -7.54
C LYS A 89 -16.54 0.73 -7.67
N ILE A 90 -15.61 1.18 -8.52
CA ILE A 90 -15.40 2.63 -8.75
C ILE A 90 -16.52 3.27 -9.56
N PHE A 91 -17.36 2.49 -10.24
CA PHE A 91 -18.55 2.94 -10.95
C PHE A 91 -19.84 2.83 -10.12
N GLY A 92 -19.73 2.61 -8.82
CA GLY A 92 -20.88 2.63 -7.91
C GLY A 92 -21.64 1.29 -7.83
N GLU A 93 -21.10 0.23 -8.40
CA GLU A 93 -21.69 -1.13 -8.40
C GLU A 93 -21.18 -2.00 -7.24
N TRP A 94 -20.40 -1.43 -6.31
CA TRP A 94 -19.96 -2.15 -5.13
C TRP A 94 -21.13 -2.41 -4.19
N THR A 95 -21.36 -3.67 -3.83
CA THR A 95 -22.45 -4.14 -2.98
C THR A 95 -21.93 -5.08 -1.89
N VAL A 96 -22.77 -5.41 -0.94
CA VAL A 96 -22.48 -6.42 0.11
C VAL A 96 -22.24 -7.84 -0.43
N ASN A 97 -22.57 -8.09 -1.70
CA ASN A 97 -22.31 -9.35 -2.41
C ASN A 97 -21.01 -9.32 -3.23
N SER A 98 -20.38 -8.16 -3.34
CA SER A 98 -19.17 -8.04 -4.14
C SER A 98 -18.00 -8.75 -3.48
N THR A 99 -17.36 -9.62 -4.23
CA THR A 99 -16.15 -10.32 -3.77
C THR A 99 -14.93 -9.41 -3.81
N TRP A 100 -13.93 -9.76 -3.03
CA TRP A 100 -12.66 -9.08 -2.93
C TRP A 100 -11.53 -10.10 -2.90
N ASP A 101 -10.51 -9.98 -3.75
CA ASP A 101 -9.39 -10.93 -3.77
C ASP A 101 -8.55 -10.89 -2.49
N GLY A 102 -8.58 -9.77 -1.80
CA GLY A 102 -7.94 -9.58 -0.50
C GLY A 102 -8.94 -9.69 0.65
N ASP A 103 -9.65 -10.78 0.73
CA ASP A 103 -10.68 -11.02 1.75
C ASP A 103 -10.08 -11.09 3.16
N PHE A 104 -9.84 -9.90 3.74
CA PHE A 104 -9.32 -9.78 5.10
C PHE A 104 -10.23 -10.46 6.12
N TRP A 105 -11.56 -10.41 5.91
CA TRP A 105 -12.53 -11.01 6.81
C TRP A 105 -12.35 -12.51 6.96
N ARG A 106 -11.97 -13.21 5.89
CA ARG A 106 -11.74 -14.67 5.91
C ARG A 106 -10.32 -15.05 6.25
N MET A 107 -9.35 -14.22 5.83
CA MET A 107 -7.93 -14.55 5.95
C MET A 107 -7.37 -14.21 7.33
N MET A 108 -7.64 -13.01 7.85
CA MET A 108 -7.04 -12.55 9.10
C MET A 108 -7.39 -13.41 10.33
N PRO A 109 -8.63 -13.87 10.50
CA PRO A 109 -8.97 -14.75 11.64
C PRO A 109 -8.15 -16.05 11.68
N GLN A 110 -7.76 -16.58 10.52
CA GLN A 110 -6.90 -17.77 10.45
C GLN A 110 -5.50 -17.46 10.99
N TYR A 111 -4.91 -16.33 10.61
CA TYR A 111 -3.58 -15.94 11.09
C TYR A 111 -3.60 -15.59 12.58
N ILE A 112 -4.66 -14.92 13.05
CA ILE A 112 -4.89 -14.62 14.46
C ILE A 112 -4.93 -15.90 15.28
N ARG A 113 -5.77 -16.88 14.87
CA ARG A 113 -5.87 -18.17 15.56
C ARG A 113 -4.54 -18.91 15.59
N HIS A 114 -3.82 -18.98 14.47
CA HIS A 114 -2.49 -19.61 14.40
C HIS A 114 -1.48 -18.87 15.27
N GLY A 115 -1.57 -17.55 15.35
CA GLY A 115 -0.75 -16.75 16.23
C GLY A 115 -0.96 -17.09 17.71
N TYR A 116 -2.20 -17.17 18.17
CA TYR A 116 -2.50 -17.55 19.56
C TYR A 116 -2.07 -18.98 19.89
N ILE A 117 -2.26 -19.93 18.96
CA ILE A 117 -1.79 -21.30 19.13
C ILE A 117 -0.25 -21.32 19.27
N PHE A 118 0.46 -20.57 18.44
CA PHE A 118 1.92 -20.46 18.53
C PHE A 118 2.36 -19.90 19.88
N GLN A 119 1.73 -18.85 20.37
CA GLN A 119 2.01 -18.26 21.67
C GLN A 119 1.88 -19.29 22.82
N GLN A 120 0.85 -20.12 22.75
CA GLN A 120 0.57 -21.12 23.80
C GLN A 120 1.45 -22.38 23.68
N ARG A 121 1.75 -22.84 22.45
CA ARG A 121 2.32 -24.17 22.22
C ARG A 121 3.81 -24.18 21.88
N ALA A 122 4.37 -23.09 21.37
CA ALA A 122 5.79 -23.09 21.00
C ALA A 122 6.68 -23.08 22.24
N TYR A 123 7.69 -24.00 22.25
CA TYR A 123 8.67 -24.15 23.31
C TYR A 123 10.05 -24.49 22.72
N ALA A 124 11.09 -24.36 23.55
CA ALA A 124 12.46 -24.62 23.13
C ALA A 124 12.70 -26.10 22.81
N LEU A 125 13.48 -26.37 21.76
CA LEU A 125 13.93 -27.69 21.35
C LEU A 125 15.47 -27.66 21.24
N PRO A 126 16.22 -27.66 22.38
CA PRO A 126 17.68 -27.45 22.37
C PRO A 126 18.42 -28.51 21.56
N ASP A 127 17.96 -29.75 21.60
CA ASP A 127 18.55 -30.88 20.86
C ASP A 127 18.37 -30.75 19.33
N SER A 128 17.48 -29.87 18.90
CA SER A 128 17.20 -29.58 17.49
C SER A 128 17.60 -28.15 17.07
N ASP A 129 18.58 -27.55 17.78
CA ASP A 129 19.06 -26.18 17.53
C ASP A 129 17.95 -25.11 17.51
N LEU A 130 17.02 -25.19 18.47
CA LEU A 130 15.97 -24.20 18.71
C LEU A 130 15.97 -23.77 20.18
N PRO A 131 16.88 -22.86 20.57
CA PRO A 131 17.01 -22.42 21.96
C PRO A 131 15.84 -21.54 22.41
N GLN A 132 15.70 -21.39 23.75
CA GLN A 132 14.65 -20.57 24.35
C GLN A 132 14.67 -19.13 23.85
N SER A 133 15.85 -18.53 23.68
CA SER A 133 15.98 -17.15 23.17
C SER A 133 15.39 -16.96 21.76
N GLU A 134 15.48 -17.99 20.90
CA GLU A 134 14.87 -17.93 19.56
C GLU A 134 13.34 -18.07 19.65
N ILE A 135 12.85 -18.95 20.53
CA ILE A 135 11.40 -19.07 20.79
C ILE A 135 10.83 -17.77 21.37
N ASP A 136 11.52 -17.15 22.33
CA ASP A 136 11.09 -15.88 22.92
C ASP A 136 11.01 -14.79 21.85
N ASN A 137 12.00 -14.71 20.96
CA ASN A 137 11.99 -13.79 19.84
C ASN A 137 10.83 -14.08 18.86
N MET A 138 10.64 -15.35 18.47
CA MET A 138 9.53 -15.77 17.60
C MET A 138 8.17 -15.42 18.22
N LYS A 139 8.01 -15.59 19.54
CA LYS A 139 6.77 -15.20 20.23
C LYS A 139 6.50 -13.71 20.15
N MET A 140 7.52 -12.86 20.24
CA MET A 140 7.35 -11.41 20.06
C MET A 140 7.03 -11.04 18.62
N GLU A 141 7.62 -11.70 17.64
CA GLU A 141 7.23 -11.54 16.23
C GLU A 141 5.76 -11.92 16.01
N VAL A 142 5.34 -13.07 16.52
CA VAL A 142 3.95 -13.54 16.42
C VAL A 142 2.99 -12.62 17.17
N LYS A 143 3.39 -12.07 18.32
CA LYS A 143 2.60 -11.07 19.05
C LYS A 143 2.30 -9.85 18.18
N PHE A 144 3.31 -9.31 17.53
CA PHE A 144 3.15 -8.21 16.57
C PHE A 144 2.25 -8.62 15.38
N LEU A 145 2.53 -9.76 14.74
CA LEU A 145 1.79 -10.22 13.57
C LEU A 145 0.30 -10.45 13.87
N THR A 146 -0.02 -10.98 15.03
CA THR A 146 -1.41 -11.17 15.49
C THR A 146 -2.11 -9.82 15.71
N ALA A 147 -1.45 -8.87 16.37
CA ALA A 147 -1.97 -7.51 16.53
C ALA A 147 -2.13 -6.80 15.16
N TYR A 148 -1.18 -7.02 14.25
CA TYR A 148 -1.27 -6.45 12.90
C TYR A 148 -2.44 -7.04 12.09
N ALA A 149 -2.74 -8.34 12.26
CA ALA A 149 -3.92 -8.95 11.65
C ALA A 149 -5.23 -8.34 12.17
N TRP A 150 -5.33 -8.12 13.49
CA TRP A 150 -6.47 -7.41 14.08
C TRP A 150 -6.60 -5.99 13.56
N TRP A 151 -5.48 -5.27 13.47
CA TRP A 151 -5.48 -3.92 12.93
C TRP A 151 -5.93 -3.88 11.46
N GLN A 152 -5.45 -4.78 10.60
CA GLN A 152 -5.88 -4.84 9.20
C GLN A 152 -7.38 -5.08 9.05
N LEU A 153 -7.98 -5.89 9.92
CA LEU A 153 -9.44 -6.00 9.97
C LEU A 153 -10.10 -4.66 10.34
N ALA A 154 -9.67 -4.04 11.44
CA ALA A 154 -10.24 -2.79 11.92
C ALA A 154 -10.05 -1.65 10.92
N GLU A 155 -8.89 -1.55 10.25
CA GLU A 155 -8.60 -0.55 9.24
C GLU A 155 -9.54 -0.63 8.03
N ASN A 156 -9.99 -1.83 7.67
CA ASN A 156 -10.84 -2.05 6.50
C ASN A 156 -12.33 -2.07 6.81
N TYR A 157 -12.73 -2.61 7.96
CA TYR A 157 -14.14 -2.80 8.33
C TYR A 157 -14.61 -1.92 9.49
N GLY A 158 -13.71 -1.18 10.15
CA GLY A 158 -14.03 -0.40 11.33
C GLY A 158 -14.25 -1.28 12.56
N ALA A 159 -15.50 -1.38 13.01
CA ALA A 159 -15.86 -2.28 14.10
C ALA A 159 -15.88 -3.73 13.62
N ILE A 160 -15.22 -4.61 14.36
CA ILE A 160 -15.04 -6.01 14.00
C ILE A 160 -15.38 -6.94 15.18
N PRO A 161 -15.72 -8.22 14.93
CA PRO A 161 -15.75 -9.23 15.97
C PRO A 161 -14.36 -9.31 16.62
N PHE A 162 -14.27 -8.95 17.88
CA PHE A 162 -13.01 -8.86 18.58
C PHE A 162 -13.06 -9.66 19.90
N LYS A 163 -12.23 -10.68 19.98
CA LYS A 163 -12.08 -11.53 21.16
C LYS A 163 -10.61 -11.93 21.30
N PRO A 164 -9.78 -11.06 21.89
CA PRO A 164 -8.35 -11.31 21.99
C PRO A 164 -8.07 -12.56 22.84
N ASP A 165 -6.94 -13.22 22.53
CA ASP A 165 -6.41 -14.41 23.22
C ASP A 165 -7.36 -15.64 23.22
N TYR A 166 -8.43 -15.59 22.43
CA TYR A 166 -9.40 -16.68 22.34
C TYR A 166 -9.01 -17.69 21.25
N ILE A 167 -8.94 -18.95 21.63
CA ILE A 167 -8.84 -20.09 20.72
C ILE A 167 -10.12 -20.89 20.85
N THR A 168 -10.85 -21.05 19.76
CA THR A 168 -12.06 -21.89 19.74
C THR A 168 -11.71 -23.31 20.20
N PRO A 169 -12.31 -23.81 21.29
CA PRO A 169 -12.07 -25.17 21.77
C PRO A 169 -12.60 -26.21 20.80
N SER A 170 -12.15 -27.47 20.92
CA SER A 170 -12.59 -28.55 20.02
C SER A 170 -14.07 -28.93 20.18
N ASP A 171 -14.64 -28.70 21.34
CA ASP A 171 -16.04 -28.96 21.72
C ASP A 171 -16.94 -27.71 21.63
N PHE A 172 -16.55 -26.72 20.81
CA PHE A 172 -17.28 -25.47 20.64
C PHE A 172 -18.73 -25.70 20.20
N THR A 173 -19.60 -24.80 20.65
CA THR A 173 -20.98 -24.68 20.17
C THR A 173 -21.07 -23.60 19.09
N LEU A 174 -22.16 -23.61 18.31
CA LEU A 174 -22.37 -22.56 17.32
C LEU A 174 -22.42 -21.16 17.97
N SER A 175 -22.95 -21.05 19.19
CA SER A 175 -23.00 -19.78 19.95
C SER A 175 -21.61 -19.22 20.29
N ASP A 176 -20.60 -20.08 20.48
CA ASP A 176 -19.23 -19.64 20.78
C ASP A 176 -18.56 -18.94 19.58
N LEU A 177 -19.08 -19.18 18.38
CA LEU A 177 -18.64 -18.56 17.14
C LEU A 177 -19.37 -17.26 16.80
N MET A 178 -20.51 -17.00 17.45
CA MET A 178 -21.36 -15.82 17.17
C MET A 178 -20.87 -14.58 17.93
N ILE A 179 -19.63 -14.17 17.66
CA ILE A 179 -19.00 -13.01 18.27
C ILE A 179 -19.51 -11.74 17.56
N GLY A 180 -20.01 -10.76 18.33
CA GLY A 180 -20.40 -9.45 17.82
C GLY A 180 -19.21 -8.50 17.69
N GLN A 181 -19.44 -7.35 17.04
CA GLN A 181 -18.41 -6.31 16.92
C GLN A 181 -18.16 -5.62 18.26
N SER A 182 -16.90 -5.35 18.57
CA SER A 182 -16.47 -4.48 19.65
C SER A 182 -16.27 -3.03 19.19
N PRO A 183 -16.26 -2.06 20.13
CA PRO A 183 -15.87 -0.70 19.84
C PRO A 183 -14.49 -0.62 19.16
N PHE A 184 -14.37 0.25 18.17
CA PHE A 184 -13.14 0.42 17.39
C PHE A 184 -11.91 0.76 18.26
N ASP A 185 -12.13 1.62 19.27
CA ASP A 185 -11.03 2.06 20.14
C ASP A 185 -10.49 0.91 21.02
N GLU A 186 -11.29 -0.07 21.40
CA GLU A 186 -10.80 -1.27 22.11
C GLU A 186 -9.80 -2.08 21.28
N VAL A 187 -10.08 -2.23 19.99
CA VAL A 187 -9.19 -2.93 19.07
C VAL A 187 -7.88 -2.16 18.91
N VAL A 188 -7.97 -0.83 18.76
CA VAL A 188 -6.79 0.04 18.66
C VAL A 188 -5.94 -0.02 19.92
N ASP A 189 -6.52 0.08 21.10
CA ASP A 189 -5.78 0.06 22.37
C ASP A 189 -5.09 -1.29 22.60
N TYR A 190 -5.76 -2.40 22.31
CA TYR A 190 -5.13 -3.72 22.36
C TYR A 190 -3.94 -3.82 21.38
N CYS A 191 -4.15 -3.44 20.12
CA CYS A 191 -3.09 -3.49 19.10
C CYS A 191 -1.92 -2.59 19.47
N ASP A 192 -2.18 -1.39 20.01
CA ASP A 192 -1.15 -0.45 20.47
C ASP A 192 -0.26 -1.07 21.54
N GLN A 193 -0.89 -1.70 22.56
CA GLN A 193 -0.16 -2.38 23.62
C GLN A 193 0.68 -3.54 23.08
N GLN A 194 0.08 -4.44 22.28
CA GLN A 194 0.78 -5.63 21.77
C GLN A 194 1.96 -5.26 20.86
N MET A 195 1.77 -4.26 19.98
CA MET A 195 2.83 -3.79 19.08
C MET A 195 3.96 -3.11 19.84
N LEU A 196 3.66 -2.34 20.90
CA LEU A 196 4.67 -1.70 21.72
C LEU A 196 5.46 -2.71 22.56
N GLU A 197 4.80 -3.70 23.16
CA GLU A 197 5.46 -4.79 23.88
C GLU A 197 6.40 -5.57 22.96
N ALA A 198 5.94 -5.94 21.77
CA ALA A 198 6.77 -6.61 20.77
C ALA A 198 7.99 -5.74 20.36
N ALA A 199 7.77 -4.45 20.09
CA ALA A 199 8.84 -3.52 19.74
C ALA A 199 9.90 -3.39 20.85
N ASN A 200 9.50 -3.39 22.11
CA ASN A 200 10.41 -3.29 23.25
C ASN A 200 11.30 -4.52 23.43
N ALA A 201 10.81 -5.70 23.04
CA ALA A 201 11.53 -6.96 23.17
C ALA A 201 12.39 -7.30 21.93
N LEU A 202 11.98 -6.86 20.74
CA LEU A 202 12.65 -7.17 19.48
C LEU A 202 13.88 -6.27 19.22
N PRO A 203 14.92 -6.79 18.52
CA PRO A 203 16.05 -5.96 18.11
C PRO A 203 15.63 -4.93 17.06
N ALA A 204 16.32 -3.79 17.00
CA ALA A 204 16.09 -2.78 15.97
C ALA A 204 16.52 -3.26 14.57
N ILE A 205 17.61 -4.04 14.52
CA ILE A 205 18.13 -4.72 13.33
C ILE A 205 18.65 -6.08 13.80
N TYR A 206 18.47 -7.12 13.01
CA TYR A 206 19.11 -8.42 13.24
C TYR A 206 20.54 -8.37 12.71
N ASP A 207 21.49 -8.86 13.50
CA ASP A 207 22.91 -8.97 13.10
C ASP A 207 23.11 -10.02 11.99
N ASP A 208 22.27 -11.05 11.96
CA ASP A 208 22.27 -12.08 10.93
C ASP A 208 21.51 -11.61 9.68
N PRO A 209 22.20 -11.42 8.53
CA PRO A 209 21.56 -11.02 7.28
C PRO A 209 20.47 -11.97 6.77
N SER A 210 20.52 -13.26 7.15
CA SER A 210 19.49 -14.23 6.77
C SER A 210 18.14 -13.97 7.44
N LYS A 211 18.13 -13.21 8.53
CA LYS A 211 16.94 -12.76 9.24
C LYS A 211 16.37 -11.45 8.70
N TYR A 212 16.93 -10.88 7.62
CA TYR A 212 16.37 -9.69 7.00
C TYR A 212 14.93 -9.93 6.53
N GLY A 213 14.02 -9.06 6.95
CA GLY A 213 12.57 -9.21 6.71
C GLY A 213 11.81 -9.92 7.83
N ARG A 214 12.51 -10.50 8.84
CA ARG A 214 11.83 -10.88 10.11
C ARG A 214 11.43 -9.62 10.87
N ILE A 215 10.29 -9.71 11.57
CA ILE A 215 9.77 -8.57 12.35
C ILE A 215 10.81 -8.12 13.37
N ASN A 216 11.08 -6.83 13.35
CA ASN A 216 11.99 -6.15 14.26
C ASN A 216 11.29 -4.96 14.92
N LYS A 217 11.98 -4.30 15.85
CA LYS A 217 11.47 -3.11 16.56
C LYS A 217 10.95 -2.04 15.60
N ILE A 218 11.72 -1.72 14.55
CA ILE A 218 11.39 -0.61 13.65
C ILE A 218 10.14 -0.92 12.82
N MET A 219 9.99 -2.16 12.34
CA MET A 219 8.77 -2.61 11.67
C MET A 219 7.54 -2.46 12.57
N ALA A 220 7.65 -2.91 13.83
CA ALA A 220 6.55 -2.84 14.79
C ALA A 220 6.17 -1.38 15.12
N LEU A 221 7.15 -0.51 15.36
CA LEU A 221 6.91 0.92 15.63
C LEU A 221 6.36 1.65 14.41
N THR A 222 6.77 1.28 13.19
CA THR A 222 6.25 1.89 11.96
C THR A 222 4.75 1.61 11.80
N VAL A 223 4.31 0.36 11.96
CA VAL A 223 2.89 0.00 11.85
C VAL A 223 2.08 0.64 13.00
N ARG A 224 2.62 0.58 14.23
CA ARG A 224 2.00 1.19 15.41
C ARG A 224 1.72 2.68 15.22
N SER A 225 2.72 3.44 14.75
CA SER A 225 2.57 4.89 14.54
C SER A 225 1.51 5.22 13.49
N ARG A 226 1.44 4.45 12.40
CA ARG A 226 0.43 4.63 11.35
C ARG A 226 -0.97 4.27 11.83
N MET A 227 -1.12 3.20 12.60
CA MET A 227 -2.39 2.82 13.24
C MET A 227 -2.92 3.95 14.12
N LEU A 228 -2.06 4.51 14.97
CA LEU A 228 -2.46 5.60 15.88
C LEU A 228 -2.77 6.90 15.13
N LEU A 229 -2.07 7.18 14.02
CA LEU A 229 -2.40 8.29 13.12
C LEU A 229 -3.81 8.12 12.50
N PHE A 230 -4.15 6.91 12.07
CA PHE A 230 -5.49 6.62 11.56
C PHE A 230 -6.54 6.83 12.67
N ALA A 231 -6.31 6.27 13.86
CA ALA A 231 -7.22 6.37 15.00
C ALA A 231 -7.42 7.81 15.50
N ALA A 232 -6.44 8.70 15.27
CA ALA A 232 -6.55 10.13 15.57
C ALA A 232 -7.31 10.92 14.49
N SER A 233 -7.45 10.36 13.28
CA SER A 233 -7.93 11.10 12.10
C SER A 233 -9.45 11.26 12.06
N PRO A 234 -9.98 12.25 11.30
CA PRO A 234 -11.40 12.62 11.29
C PRO A 234 -12.40 11.52 10.99
N LEU A 235 -12.00 10.43 10.32
CA LEU A 235 -12.92 9.32 10.01
C LEU A 235 -13.45 8.64 11.27
N VAL A 236 -12.60 8.49 12.31
CA VAL A 236 -12.91 7.72 13.52
C VAL A 236 -12.77 8.52 14.82
N ASN A 237 -12.30 9.76 14.76
CA ASN A 237 -12.13 10.63 15.93
C ASN A 237 -13.13 11.79 15.87
N GLY A 238 -14.25 11.68 16.56
CA GLY A 238 -15.30 12.69 16.61
C GLY A 238 -16.16 12.77 15.34
N ASN A 239 -16.38 11.65 14.66
CA ASN A 239 -17.17 11.61 13.44
C ASN A 239 -18.66 11.49 13.72
N GLU A 240 -19.39 12.58 13.58
CA GLU A 240 -20.84 12.65 13.77
C GLU A 240 -21.65 11.69 12.86
N TRP A 241 -21.07 11.22 11.76
CA TRP A 241 -21.72 10.23 10.88
C TRP A 241 -22.08 8.95 11.61
N TYR A 242 -21.32 8.59 12.66
CA TYR A 242 -21.44 7.31 13.39
C TYR A 242 -22.03 7.45 14.79
N LYS A 243 -22.58 8.61 15.16
CA LYS A 243 -23.11 8.90 16.50
C LYS A 243 -24.19 7.93 16.98
N ASP A 244 -24.94 7.35 16.06
CA ASP A 244 -26.02 6.40 16.36
C ASP A 244 -25.68 4.96 15.98
N TYR A 245 -24.45 4.73 15.45
CA TYR A 245 -24.05 3.40 15.00
C TYR A 245 -23.62 2.53 16.17
N ARG A 246 -24.41 1.45 16.43
CA ARG A 246 -24.24 0.58 17.59
C ARG A 246 -24.13 -0.89 17.17
N ASN A 247 -23.39 -1.67 17.97
CA ASN A 247 -23.40 -3.12 17.88
C ASN A 247 -24.70 -3.72 18.41
N LYS A 248 -24.87 -5.04 18.34
CA LYS A 248 -26.07 -5.73 18.83
C LYS A 248 -26.22 -5.73 20.37
N ALA A 249 -25.14 -5.44 21.09
CA ALA A 249 -25.17 -5.22 22.53
C ALA A 249 -25.63 -3.80 22.93
N GLY A 250 -25.82 -2.90 21.95
CA GLY A 250 -26.23 -1.51 22.13
C GLY A 250 -25.07 -0.54 22.41
N GLU A 251 -23.82 -0.98 22.29
CA GLU A 251 -22.64 -0.15 22.49
C GLU A 251 -22.33 0.67 21.24
N LEU A 252 -21.88 1.91 21.42
CA LEU A 252 -21.33 2.71 20.32
C LEU A 252 -20.05 2.08 19.81
N VAL A 253 -20.00 1.78 18.53
CA VAL A 253 -18.81 1.16 17.92
C VAL A 253 -17.75 2.15 17.47
N PHE A 254 -18.12 3.43 17.33
CA PHE A 254 -17.19 4.56 17.16
C PHE A 254 -17.54 5.63 18.18
N ASN A 255 -16.53 6.26 18.76
CA ASN A 255 -16.73 7.37 19.68
C ASN A 255 -17.03 8.65 18.88
N PRO A 256 -18.24 9.24 19.00
CA PRO A 256 -18.58 10.46 18.28
C PRO A 256 -17.94 11.73 18.87
N THR A 257 -17.35 11.63 20.06
CA THR A 257 -16.68 12.75 20.74
C THR A 257 -15.24 12.86 20.26
N TYR A 258 -14.85 14.06 19.78
CA TYR A 258 -13.49 14.34 19.40
C TYR A 258 -12.56 14.29 20.64
N ASP A 259 -11.49 13.50 20.53
CA ASP A 259 -10.42 13.40 21.54
C ASP A 259 -9.10 13.92 20.97
N PRO A 260 -8.62 15.11 21.38
CA PRO A 260 -7.35 15.65 20.93
C PRO A 260 -6.14 14.83 21.38
N ASN A 261 -6.25 14.04 22.46
CA ASN A 261 -5.15 13.21 22.96
C ASN A 261 -4.77 12.09 21.98
N LYS A 262 -5.67 11.68 21.11
CA LYS A 262 -5.34 10.72 20.03
C LYS A 262 -4.25 11.26 19.10
N TRP A 263 -4.28 12.56 18.77
CA TRP A 263 -3.23 13.20 18.00
C TRP A 263 -1.90 13.29 18.74
N VAL A 264 -1.94 13.58 20.06
CA VAL A 264 -0.76 13.56 20.91
C VAL A 264 -0.11 12.18 20.92
N LYS A 265 -0.93 11.14 21.15
CA LYS A 265 -0.48 9.73 21.15
C LYS A 265 0.12 9.32 19.79
N ALA A 266 -0.48 9.77 18.69
CA ALA A 266 0.04 9.54 17.34
C ALA A 266 1.38 10.24 17.11
N ALA A 267 1.50 11.52 17.49
CA ALA A 267 2.74 12.28 17.36
C ALA A 267 3.89 11.65 18.18
N GLU A 268 3.62 11.26 19.42
CA GLU A 268 4.60 10.58 20.28
C GLU A 268 5.03 9.22 19.70
N ALA A 269 4.10 8.45 19.15
CA ALA A 269 4.40 7.17 18.51
C ALA A 269 5.25 7.33 17.25
N CYS A 270 4.94 8.31 16.40
CA CYS A 270 5.76 8.64 15.23
C CYS A 270 7.16 9.10 15.65
N LYS A 271 7.26 9.97 16.67
CA LYS A 271 8.55 10.45 17.17
C LYS A 271 9.40 9.31 17.72
N LEU A 272 8.82 8.42 18.52
CA LEU A 272 9.51 7.22 19.03
C LEU A 272 10.04 6.36 17.86
N CYS A 273 9.22 6.13 16.85
CA CYS A 273 9.63 5.36 15.66
C CYS A 273 10.81 6.02 14.94
N ILE A 274 10.78 7.34 14.75
CA ILE A 274 11.86 8.10 14.12
C ILE A 274 13.15 7.97 14.94
N ASP A 275 13.09 8.21 16.25
CA ASP A 275 14.26 8.21 17.12
C ASP A 275 14.94 6.85 17.17
N GLU A 276 14.16 5.78 17.31
CA GLU A 276 14.69 4.41 17.30
C GLU A 276 15.22 4.00 15.92
N ALA A 277 14.57 4.43 14.84
CA ALA A 277 15.03 4.16 13.48
C ALA A 277 16.34 4.91 13.16
N GLU A 278 16.41 6.22 13.41
CA GLU A 278 17.63 7.02 13.18
C GLU A 278 18.80 6.50 14.05
N LYS A 279 18.55 6.14 15.31
CA LYS A 279 19.53 5.52 16.22
C LYS A 279 20.05 4.18 15.68
N ALA A 280 19.20 3.40 15.02
CA ALA A 280 19.57 2.14 14.39
C ALA A 280 20.22 2.30 13.01
N GLY A 281 20.44 3.54 12.55
CA GLY A 281 21.10 3.84 11.27
C GLY A 281 20.18 3.90 10.06
N TYR A 282 18.85 3.90 10.26
CA TYR A 282 17.91 4.21 9.18
C TYR A 282 18.00 5.69 8.81
N LYS A 283 17.87 5.99 7.53
CA LYS A 283 17.91 7.36 7.01
C LYS A 283 17.26 7.42 5.64
N LEU A 284 16.86 8.61 5.20
CA LEU A 284 16.43 8.80 3.82
C LEU A 284 17.53 8.36 2.84
N TYR A 285 17.12 7.69 1.78
CA TYR A 285 18.06 7.28 0.73
C TYR A 285 18.46 8.49 -0.11
N VAL A 286 19.75 8.70 -0.23
CA VAL A 286 20.34 9.78 -1.03
C VAL A 286 21.41 9.19 -1.93
N GLU A 287 21.28 9.43 -3.23
CA GLU A 287 22.28 9.11 -4.25
C GLU A 287 23.16 10.34 -4.50
N THR A 288 24.45 10.10 -4.68
CA THR A 288 25.41 11.17 -4.98
C THR A 288 25.51 11.34 -6.49
N GLY A 289 25.28 12.56 -6.97
CA GLY A 289 25.35 12.92 -8.36
C GLY A 289 26.78 13.20 -8.87
N PRO A 290 26.90 13.60 -10.13
CA PRO A 290 28.19 13.83 -10.79
C PRO A 290 29.09 14.88 -10.11
N THR A 291 28.50 15.83 -9.36
CA THR A 291 29.23 16.90 -8.64
C THR A 291 29.52 16.57 -7.17
N GLY A 292 29.15 15.39 -6.70
CA GLY A 292 29.32 15.01 -5.29
C GLY A 292 28.18 15.44 -4.36
N GLU A 293 27.17 16.12 -4.89
CA GLU A 293 25.97 16.56 -4.16
C GLU A 293 24.81 15.54 -4.32
N ASN A 294 23.71 15.75 -3.60
CA ASN A 294 22.49 14.96 -3.79
C ASN A 294 22.04 15.00 -5.26
N ASP A 295 21.80 13.84 -5.84
CA ASP A 295 21.10 13.68 -7.13
C ASP A 295 19.63 13.36 -6.87
N PRO A 296 18.72 14.33 -6.90
CA PRO A 296 17.31 14.11 -6.54
C PRO A 296 16.59 13.13 -7.46
N PHE A 297 16.97 13.06 -8.74
CA PHE A 297 16.38 12.11 -9.67
C PHE A 297 16.74 10.68 -9.29
N MET A 298 18.04 10.43 -9.07
CA MET A 298 18.50 9.09 -8.72
C MET A 298 18.14 8.71 -7.29
N SER A 299 18.10 9.66 -6.36
CA SER A 299 17.65 9.42 -4.98
C SER A 299 16.19 8.97 -4.91
N THR A 300 15.30 9.67 -5.61
CA THR A 300 13.87 9.34 -5.63
C THR A 300 13.55 8.12 -6.51
N TYR A 301 14.39 7.78 -7.47
CA TYR A 301 14.30 6.57 -8.27
C TYR A 301 14.84 5.34 -7.51
N ASN A 302 16.06 5.43 -7.02
CA ASN A 302 16.78 4.29 -6.44
C ASN A 302 16.24 3.85 -5.07
N VAL A 303 15.50 4.70 -4.34
CA VAL A 303 14.81 4.28 -3.12
C VAL A 303 13.83 3.11 -3.37
N HIS A 304 13.29 3.00 -4.59
CA HIS A 304 12.40 1.91 -5.00
C HIS A 304 13.10 0.72 -5.65
N ILE A 305 14.38 0.86 -6.01
CA ILE A 305 15.14 -0.15 -6.76
C ILE A 305 16.19 -0.83 -5.89
N LYS A 306 16.94 -0.03 -5.10
CA LYS A 306 18.07 -0.53 -4.31
C LYS A 306 17.62 -1.32 -3.09
N LYS A 307 18.38 -2.37 -2.78
CA LYS A 307 18.19 -3.21 -1.60
C LYS A 307 18.89 -2.65 -0.37
N TRP A 308 18.56 -3.18 0.78
CA TRP A 308 19.27 -2.91 2.03
C TRP A 308 20.78 -3.19 1.92
N SER A 309 21.14 -4.32 1.30
CA SER A 309 22.55 -4.69 1.05
C SER A 309 23.28 -3.74 0.10
N GLU A 310 22.55 -2.91 -0.66
CA GLU A 310 23.08 -1.91 -1.57
C GLU A 310 23.04 -0.49 -0.94
N GLY A 311 22.84 -0.40 0.37
CA GLY A 311 22.88 0.85 1.12
C GLY A 311 21.54 1.59 1.28
N ASN A 312 20.43 1.03 0.80
CA ASN A 312 19.12 1.63 1.01
C ASN A 312 18.65 1.43 2.46
N ARG A 313 18.91 2.42 3.30
CA ARG A 313 18.55 2.45 4.73
C ARG A 313 17.20 3.12 5.01
N GLU A 314 16.42 3.44 3.97
CA GLU A 314 15.12 4.08 4.14
C GLU A 314 13.98 3.08 4.40
N ILE A 315 14.11 1.84 3.95
CA ILE A 315 13.06 0.82 4.05
C ILE A 315 12.88 0.39 5.49
N THR A 316 11.79 0.81 6.13
CA THR A 316 11.46 0.46 7.53
C THR A 316 10.64 -0.81 7.65
N PHE A 317 9.88 -1.20 6.62
CA PHE A 317 9.10 -2.44 6.58
C PHE A 317 9.34 -3.18 5.26
N PRO A 318 10.43 -3.96 5.16
CA PRO A 318 10.72 -4.76 3.97
C PRO A 318 9.76 -5.93 3.82
N VAL A 319 9.47 -6.31 2.58
CA VAL A 319 8.77 -7.54 2.22
C VAL A 319 9.68 -8.38 1.35
N THR A 320 10.07 -9.54 1.84
CA THR A 320 11.03 -10.43 1.17
C THR A 320 10.34 -11.54 0.39
N LYS A 321 9.01 -11.64 0.49
CA LYS A 321 8.19 -12.65 -0.17
C LYS A 321 7.77 -12.19 -1.56
N GLY A 322 7.90 -13.09 -2.53
CA GLY A 322 7.24 -13.02 -3.83
C GLY A 322 7.83 -12.03 -4.85
N ASN A 323 7.84 -12.45 -6.11
CA ASN A 323 8.11 -11.61 -7.27
C ASN A 323 6.95 -11.66 -8.30
N GLY A 324 5.91 -12.46 -8.05
CA GLY A 324 4.87 -12.74 -9.05
C GLY A 324 4.04 -11.51 -9.41
N TYR A 325 3.77 -10.64 -8.43
CA TYR A 325 2.99 -9.42 -8.66
C TYR A 325 3.81 -8.29 -9.25
N PHE A 326 5.12 -8.28 -9.03
CA PHE A 326 6.02 -7.38 -9.75
C PHE A 326 5.99 -7.65 -11.25
N ASP A 327 5.94 -8.91 -11.68
CA ASP A 327 5.77 -9.27 -13.09
C ASP A 327 4.46 -8.72 -13.67
N PHE A 328 3.38 -8.72 -12.90
CA PHE A 328 2.12 -8.09 -13.30
C PHE A 328 2.21 -6.57 -13.40
N PHE A 329 2.93 -5.94 -12.48
CA PHE A 329 3.15 -4.50 -12.55
C PHE A 329 3.98 -4.12 -13.77
N LEU A 330 5.09 -4.82 -13.99
CA LEU A 330 5.90 -4.65 -15.18
C LEU A 330 5.06 -4.93 -16.45
N TYR A 331 4.17 -5.92 -16.40
CA TYR A 331 3.26 -6.20 -17.51
C TYR A 331 2.31 -5.03 -17.79
N GLY A 332 1.66 -4.49 -16.76
CA GLY A 332 0.71 -3.37 -16.89
C GLY A 332 1.34 -2.06 -17.35
N ALA A 333 2.58 -1.82 -16.96
CA ALA A 333 3.34 -0.62 -17.28
C ALA A 333 4.15 -0.71 -18.59
N SER A 334 4.49 -1.92 -19.05
CA SER A 334 5.22 -2.12 -20.31
C SER A 334 4.28 -2.17 -21.50
N THR A 335 4.68 -1.53 -22.60
CA THR A 335 3.90 -1.52 -23.85
C THR A 335 3.92 -2.86 -24.58
N ARG A 336 3.05 -3.05 -25.56
CA ARG A 336 2.97 -4.27 -26.39
C ARG A 336 4.27 -4.60 -27.10
N GLU A 337 5.06 -3.61 -27.50
CA GLU A 337 6.37 -3.81 -28.10
C GLU A 337 7.31 -4.63 -27.20
N PHE A 338 7.15 -4.50 -25.86
CA PHE A 338 7.93 -5.21 -24.86
C PHE A 338 7.16 -6.34 -24.18
N SER A 339 6.17 -6.91 -24.87
CA SER A 339 5.33 -8.00 -24.36
C SER A 339 4.52 -7.65 -23.11
N GLY A 340 4.28 -6.36 -22.88
CA GLY A 340 3.44 -5.86 -21.81
C GLY A 340 1.97 -5.70 -22.20
N GLY A 341 1.15 -5.35 -21.23
CA GLY A 341 -0.26 -4.97 -21.43
C GLY A 341 -0.42 -3.47 -21.68
N GLY A 342 0.49 -2.64 -21.17
CA GLY A 342 0.49 -1.18 -21.39
C GLY A 342 -0.81 -0.47 -20.99
N GLY A 343 -1.63 -1.09 -20.13
CA GLY A 343 -2.95 -0.60 -19.79
C GLY A 343 -3.08 0.11 -18.44
N GLN A 344 -1.98 0.18 -17.66
CA GLN A 344 -1.99 0.85 -16.36
C GLN A 344 -1.32 2.22 -16.46
N GLY A 345 -2.14 3.25 -16.44
CA GLY A 345 -1.69 4.65 -16.44
C GLY A 345 -1.85 5.29 -15.07
N VAL A 346 -1.64 6.60 -15.04
CA VAL A 346 -1.93 7.45 -13.88
C VAL A 346 -3.01 8.46 -14.26
N TYR A 347 -3.83 8.86 -13.28
CA TYR A 347 -4.84 9.88 -13.53
C TYR A 347 -4.23 11.26 -13.72
N GLN A 348 -4.92 12.13 -14.48
CA GLN A 348 -4.47 13.51 -14.71
C GLN A 348 -4.31 14.27 -13.40
N GLY A 349 -5.18 14.03 -12.41
CA GLY A 349 -5.08 14.64 -11.09
C GLY A 349 -3.76 14.34 -10.37
N LEU A 350 -3.18 13.14 -10.56
CA LEU A 350 -1.84 12.85 -10.04
C LEU A 350 -0.77 13.59 -10.84
N VAL A 351 -0.88 13.66 -12.17
CA VAL A 351 0.06 14.42 -13.02
C VAL A 351 0.09 15.90 -12.59
N ASP A 352 -1.07 16.47 -12.30
CA ASP A 352 -1.22 17.86 -11.87
C ASP A 352 -0.72 18.10 -10.44
N ALA A 353 -0.82 17.10 -9.55
CA ALA A 353 -0.38 17.20 -8.16
C ALA A 353 1.14 17.36 -7.99
N PHE A 354 1.95 16.84 -8.91
CA PHE A 354 3.39 17.03 -8.85
C PHE A 354 3.74 18.51 -8.96
N PHE A 355 4.75 18.94 -8.18
CA PHE A 355 5.21 20.31 -8.17
C PHE A 355 5.97 20.69 -9.46
N THR A 356 6.09 21.97 -9.69
CA THR A 356 7.04 22.52 -10.66
C THR A 356 8.49 22.32 -10.19
N ARG A 357 9.45 22.59 -11.04
CA ARG A 357 10.88 22.62 -10.66
C ARG A 357 11.15 23.56 -9.49
N ARG A 358 10.34 24.62 -9.35
CA ARG A 358 10.42 25.58 -8.25
C ARG A 358 9.81 25.06 -6.95
N GLY A 359 9.25 23.83 -6.92
CA GLY A 359 8.61 23.23 -5.74
C GLY A 359 7.25 23.81 -5.39
N LEU A 360 6.61 24.54 -6.31
CA LEU A 360 5.27 25.11 -6.17
C LEU A 360 4.22 24.20 -6.83
N PRO A 361 2.97 24.19 -6.34
CA PRO A 361 1.85 23.67 -7.10
C PRO A 361 1.75 24.34 -8.46
N ILE A 362 1.33 23.61 -9.50
CA ILE A 362 1.30 24.15 -10.88
C ILE A 362 0.42 25.40 -11.03
N LEU A 363 -0.65 25.52 -10.25
CA LEU A 363 -1.55 26.66 -10.27
C LEU A 363 -1.02 27.89 -9.50
N GLU A 364 0.02 27.71 -8.69
CA GLU A 364 0.66 28.75 -7.88
C GLU A 364 2.00 29.23 -8.49
N ASP A 365 2.45 28.62 -9.60
CA ASP A 365 3.69 28.98 -10.28
C ASP A 365 3.40 29.69 -11.61
N GLU A 366 3.58 31.01 -11.64
CA GLU A 366 3.38 31.84 -12.84
C GLU A 366 4.29 31.45 -14.02
N SER A 367 5.41 30.75 -13.75
CA SER A 367 6.31 30.25 -14.80
C SER A 367 5.80 28.97 -15.47
N TYR A 368 4.78 28.33 -14.90
CA TYR A 368 4.21 27.11 -15.47
C TYR A 368 3.30 27.44 -16.65
N SER A 369 3.40 26.62 -17.67
CA SER A 369 2.50 26.66 -18.83
C SER A 369 2.12 25.25 -19.22
N GLU A 370 0.84 24.97 -19.36
CA GLU A 370 0.36 23.68 -19.83
C GLU A 370 0.49 23.51 -21.33
N LYS A 371 0.16 24.57 -22.09
CA LYS A 371 -0.02 24.51 -23.54
C LYS A 371 1.24 24.88 -24.32
N GLY A 372 1.36 24.30 -25.50
CA GLY A 372 2.48 24.50 -26.40
C GLY A 372 3.62 23.50 -26.17
N PHE A 373 4.73 23.68 -26.88
CA PHE A 373 5.87 22.78 -26.87
C PHE A 373 7.13 23.52 -26.43
N SER A 374 8.04 22.79 -25.78
CA SER A 374 9.32 23.36 -25.34
C SER A 374 10.21 23.68 -26.54
N GLU A 375 10.89 24.81 -26.49
CA GLU A 375 11.89 25.18 -27.48
C GLU A 375 13.28 24.62 -27.12
N ASN A 376 13.51 24.41 -25.82
CA ASN A 376 14.82 24.02 -25.30
C ASN A 376 14.77 22.66 -24.60
N VAL A 377 15.94 22.04 -24.50
CA VAL A 377 16.20 20.88 -23.68
C VAL A 377 16.23 21.29 -22.20
N ASP A 378 15.53 20.56 -21.31
CA ASP A 378 15.73 20.69 -19.87
C ASP A 378 16.95 19.84 -19.47
N LYS A 379 18.04 20.52 -19.10
CA LYS A 379 19.27 19.88 -18.64
C LYS A 379 19.53 20.20 -17.18
N ARG A 380 19.81 19.16 -16.38
CA ARG A 380 20.06 19.29 -14.94
C ARG A 380 21.32 18.51 -14.55
N ASN A 381 21.86 18.85 -13.37
CA ASN A 381 22.98 18.12 -12.78
C ASN A 381 22.49 16.81 -12.15
N THR A 382 22.50 15.75 -12.92
CA THR A 382 22.03 14.42 -12.50
C THR A 382 22.63 13.34 -13.40
N SER A 383 22.76 12.13 -12.86
CA SER A 383 23.07 10.91 -13.63
C SER A 383 21.88 10.39 -14.44
N TRP A 384 20.68 10.92 -14.21
CA TRP A 384 19.52 10.64 -15.05
C TRP A 384 19.77 11.08 -16.49
N SER A 385 19.24 10.33 -17.46
CA SER A 385 19.43 10.66 -18.87
C SER A 385 18.12 10.51 -19.64
N TYR A 386 17.80 11.50 -20.46
CA TYR A 386 16.71 11.43 -21.43
C TYR A 386 17.02 10.48 -22.60
N GLY A 387 18.23 10.03 -22.74
CA GLY A 387 18.67 9.10 -23.78
C GLY A 387 20.14 8.77 -23.65
N THR A 388 20.59 7.74 -24.35
CA THR A 388 21.99 7.31 -24.33
C THR A 388 22.91 8.44 -24.80
N GLY A 389 23.91 8.77 -23.97
CA GLY A 389 24.88 9.83 -24.27
C GLY A 389 24.35 11.25 -24.04
N LYS A 390 23.22 11.38 -23.32
CA LYS A 390 22.59 12.67 -23.01
C LYS A 390 22.40 12.82 -21.50
N GLU A 391 23.49 12.62 -20.78
CA GLU A 391 23.48 12.70 -19.32
C GLU A 391 22.95 14.05 -18.85
N GLY A 392 22.05 14.02 -17.87
CA GLY A 392 21.38 15.20 -17.32
C GLY A 392 20.28 15.80 -18.20
N GLU A 393 20.03 15.29 -19.40
CA GLU A 393 18.86 15.70 -20.19
C GLU A 393 17.60 15.04 -19.63
N ILE A 394 16.67 15.85 -19.13
CA ILE A 394 15.40 15.41 -18.52
C ILE A 394 14.28 15.36 -19.55
N THR A 395 14.14 16.41 -20.36
CA THR A 395 13.23 16.46 -21.50
C THR A 395 13.93 17.06 -22.72
N ALA A 396 13.62 16.54 -23.91
CA ALA A 396 14.10 17.10 -25.17
C ALA A 396 13.34 18.39 -25.53
N ALA A 397 13.85 19.13 -26.53
CA ALA A 397 13.04 20.14 -27.19
C ALA A 397 11.85 19.50 -27.91
N GLY A 398 10.72 20.21 -28.03
CA GLY A 398 9.51 19.72 -28.67
C GLY A 398 8.60 18.91 -27.74
N ILE A 399 8.88 18.81 -26.45
CA ILE A 399 8.00 18.17 -25.45
C ILE A 399 6.86 19.13 -25.08
N TYR A 400 5.66 18.57 -24.89
CA TYR A 400 4.50 19.35 -24.46
C TYR A 400 4.76 20.02 -23.10
N LYS A 401 4.49 21.31 -22.99
CA LYS A 401 4.93 22.15 -21.85
C LYS A 401 4.41 21.66 -20.49
N MET A 402 3.23 21.03 -20.44
CA MET A 402 2.70 20.39 -19.22
C MET A 402 3.72 19.49 -18.52
N TYR A 403 4.60 18.82 -19.28
CA TYR A 403 5.58 17.86 -18.77
C TYR A 403 6.97 18.46 -18.55
N CYS A 404 7.15 19.73 -18.88
CA CYS A 404 8.43 20.40 -18.74
C CYS A 404 8.55 21.11 -17.41
N ASN A 405 9.79 21.32 -16.95
CA ASN A 405 10.08 22.04 -15.71
C ASN A 405 9.31 21.52 -14.49
N ARG A 406 9.13 20.20 -14.41
CA ARG A 406 8.55 19.53 -13.24
C ARG A 406 9.65 19.08 -12.29
N GLU A 407 9.26 18.72 -11.07
CA GLU A 407 10.14 18.14 -10.07
C GLU A 407 10.62 16.73 -10.45
N PRO A 408 11.72 16.23 -9.84
CA PRO A 408 12.28 14.91 -10.17
C PRO A 408 11.32 13.74 -10.02
N ARG A 409 10.45 13.74 -9.00
CA ARG A 409 9.50 12.64 -8.72
C ARG A 409 8.46 12.46 -9.82
N PHE A 410 8.09 13.55 -10.52
CA PHE A 410 7.22 13.46 -11.70
C PHE A 410 7.79 12.53 -12.76
N TYR A 411 9.05 12.75 -13.14
CA TYR A 411 9.72 11.95 -14.17
C TYR A 411 9.98 10.51 -13.75
N ASN A 412 10.08 10.26 -12.43
CA ASN A 412 10.21 8.92 -11.87
C ASN A 412 8.88 8.16 -11.77
N ALA A 413 7.75 8.88 -11.74
CA ALA A 413 6.44 8.28 -11.50
C ALA A 413 5.61 8.07 -12.76
N VAL A 414 5.82 8.89 -13.81
CA VAL A 414 4.93 8.97 -14.97
C VAL A 414 5.70 8.82 -16.27
N SER A 415 5.26 7.88 -17.11
CA SER A 415 5.63 7.85 -18.53
C SER A 415 4.55 8.57 -19.34
N PHE A 416 4.96 9.51 -20.18
CA PHE A 416 4.10 10.36 -20.99
C PHE A 416 4.59 10.39 -22.45
N HIS A 417 3.76 10.83 -23.38
CA HIS A 417 4.13 10.95 -24.78
C HIS A 417 5.37 11.84 -24.94
N GLY A 418 6.42 11.30 -25.58
CA GLY A 418 7.69 11.97 -25.77
C GLY A 418 8.71 11.74 -24.64
N SER A 419 8.35 11.17 -23.49
CA SER A 419 9.35 10.74 -22.50
C SER A 419 10.17 9.56 -23.01
N TRP A 420 11.40 9.40 -22.49
CA TRP A 420 12.32 8.38 -23.00
C TRP A 420 11.96 6.96 -22.57
N GLN A 421 11.89 6.06 -23.54
CA GLN A 421 11.72 4.62 -23.31
C GLN A 421 13.08 3.92 -23.46
N GLU A 422 13.66 3.54 -22.32
CA GLU A 422 15.04 3.04 -22.28
C GLU A 422 15.25 1.73 -23.06
N CYS A 423 14.29 0.80 -23.00
CA CYS A 423 14.39 -0.46 -23.75
C CYS A 423 14.30 -0.27 -25.26
N ALA A 424 13.52 0.72 -25.71
CA ALA A 424 13.35 1.04 -27.13
C ALA A 424 14.42 1.99 -27.67
N LYS A 425 15.16 2.67 -26.79
CA LYS A 425 16.13 3.73 -27.14
C LYS A 425 15.50 4.83 -28.01
N ARG A 426 14.27 5.20 -27.69
CA ARG A 426 13.49 6.24 -28.37
C ARG A 426 12.45 6.84 -27.41
N PRO A 427 11.86 8.01 -27.75
CA PRO A 427 10.70 8.53 -27.04
C PRO A 427 9.48 7.60 -27.11
N TYR A 428 8.63 7.61 -26.08
CA TYR A 428 7.29 6.99 -26.13
C TYR A 428 6.42 7.67 -27.21
N ASP A 429 5.68 6.85 -27.95
CA ASP A 429 4.73 7.27 -28.97
C ASP A 429 3.32 6.78 -28.59
N PHE A 430 2.59 7.62 -27.85
CA PHE A 430 1.24 7.32 -27.35
C PHE A 430 0.12 7.84 -28.26
N PHE A 431 0.43 8.34 -29.44
CA PHE A 431 -0.61 8.64 -30.45
C PHE A 431 -1.42 7.38 -30.77
N TYR A 432 -2.67 7.54 -31.16
CA TYR A 432 -3.50 6.43 -31.58
C TYR A 432 -2.83 5.64 -32.70
N ASN A 433 -2.66 4.33 -32.49
CA ASN A 433 -1.85 3.44 -33.35
C ASN A 433 -0.37 3.82 -33.51
N GLY A 434 0.16 4.70 -32.65
CA GLY A 434 1.59 4.87 -32.46
C GLY A 434 2.25 3.61 -31.89
N LYS A 435 3.58 3.57 -31.87
CA LYS A 435 4.36 2.37 -31.48
C LYS A 435 4.02 1.84 -30.09
N ASP A 436 3.63 2.72 -29.18
CA ASP A 436 3.33 2.38 -27.78
C ASP A 436 1.82 2.39 -27.44
N ASN A 437 0.94 2.65 -28.44
CA ASN A 437 -0.52 2.67 -28.30
C ASN A 437 -1.21 1.96 -29.48
N ILE A 438 -0.90 0.68 -29.69
CA ILE A 438 -1.40 -0.11 -30.83
C ILE A 438 -2.79 -0.63 -30.51
N ARG A 439 -3.84 0.17 -30.72
CA ARG A 439 -5.23 -0.18 -30.38
C ARG A 439 -5.94 -1.04 -31.40
N THR A 440 -5.59 -0.95 -32.67
CA THR A 440 -6.24 -1.74 -33.73
C THR A 440 -6.08 -3.24 -33.54
N SER A 441 -4.95 -3.70 -32.99
CA SER A 441 -4.69 -5.12 -32.73
C SER A 441 -4.89 -5.51 -31.26
N SER A 442 -4.91 -4.56 -30.32
CA SER A 442 -5.00 -4.84 -28.88
C SER A 442 -5.60 -3.65 -28.12
N PRO A 443 -6.92 -3.43 -28.27
CA PRO A 443 -7.57 -2.25 -27.70
C PRO A 443 -7.52 -2.16 -26.16
N HIS A 444 -7.33 -3.31 -25.48
CA HIS A 444 -7.26 -3.37 -24.02
C HIS A 444 -5.84 -3.19 -23.48
N ASP A 445 -4.82 -3.41 -24.29
CA ASP A 445 -3.41 -3.43 -23.91
C ASP A 445 -2.70 -2.20 -24.45
N ALA A 446 -3.20 -1.02 -24.09
CA ALA A 446 -2.69 0.27 -24.56
C ALA A 446 -2.93 1.35 -23.49
N PRO A 447 -2.16 2.45 -23.48
CA PRO A 447 -2.39 3.59 -22.61
C PRO A 447 -3.78 4.21 -22.88
N GLN A 448 -4.73 3.98 -21.95
CA GLN A 448 -6.13 4.38 -22.17
C GLN A 448 -6.35 5.89 -22.01
N ASN A 449 -5.51 6.54 -21.19
CA ASN A 449 -5.60 7.96 -20.86
C ASN A 449 -4.33 8.76 -21.21
N GLY A 450 -3.47 8.21 -22.06
CA GLY A 450 -2.25 8.89 -22.53
C GLY A 450 -1.06 8.85 -21.60
N TYR A 451 -1.12 8.05 -20.53
CA TYR A 451 -0.06 7.86 -19.55
C TYR A 451 0.19 6.38 -19.25
N LEU A 452 1.41 6.09 -18.76
CA LEU A 452 1.73 4.83 -18.09
C LEU A 452 2.39 5.10 -16.75
N VAL A 453 2.13 4.22 -15.79
CA VAL A 453 2.81 4.22 -14.49
C VAL A 453 4.29 3.87 -14.68
N ARG A 454 5.17 4.52 -13.92
CA ARG A 454 6.62 4.30 -13.95
C ARG A 454 7.25 4.07 -12.58
N LYS A 455 6.70 4.63 -11.51
CA LYS A 455 7.25 4.51 -10.15
C LYS A 455 7.48 3.05 -9.77
N SER A 456 8.62 2.77 -9.16
CA SER A 456 9.06 1.42 -8.76
C SER A 456 9.40 0.45 -9.91
N LEU A 457 9.53 0.93 -11.13
CA LEU A 457 10.01 0.13 -12.26
C LEU A 457 11.46 0.48 -12.57
N CYS A 458 12.28 -0.55 -12.80
CA CYS A 458 13.62 -0.33 -13.32
C CYS A 458 13.55 0.05 -14.80
N MET A 459 14.24 1.11 -15.19
CA MET A 459 14.25 1.61 -16.58
C MET A 459 14.75 0.59 -17.60
N THR A 460 15.61 -0.33 -17.16
CA THR A 460 16.22 -1.37 -18.03
C THR A 460 15.44 -2.67 -18.06
N ASP A 461 14.39 -2.81 -17.23
CA ASP A 461 13.58 -4.01 -17.21
C ASP A 461 12.81 -4.20 -18.52
N ASN A 462 12.94 -5.39 -19.10
CA ASN A 462 12.39 -5.71 -20.40
C ASN A 462 11.72 -7.09 -20.36
N LYS A 463 10.40 -7.10 -20.31
CA LYS A 463 9.62 -8.33 -20.23
C LYS A 463 9.81 -9.23 -21.47
N LYS A 464 10.02 -8.65 -22.64
CA LYS A 464 10.21 -9.40 -23.89
C LYS A 464 11.49 -10.24 -23.90
N THR A 465 12.54 -9.74 -23.26
CA THR A 465 13.83 -10.43 -23.18
C THR A 465 14.05 -11.15 -21.85
N GLY A 466 13.09 -11.04 -20.92
CA GLY A 466 13.18 -11.62 -19.58
C GLY A 466 14.20 -10.92 -18.66
N VAL A 467 14.59 -9.68 -18.99
CA VAL A 467 15.49 -8.88 -18.14
C VAL A 467 14.67 -8.24 -17.04
N HIS A 468 14.95 -8.65 -15.79
CA HIS A 468 14.29 -8.16 -14.59
C HIS A 468 15.33 -7.79 -13.53
N THR A 469 15.18 -6.61 -12.96
CA THR A 469 16.02 -6.17 -11.84
C THR A 469 15.42 -6.70 -10.54
N SER A 470 16.22 -7.47 -9.81
CA SER A 470 15.84 -7.91 -8.46
C SER A 470 15.88 -6.71 -7.52
N ARG A 471 14.71 -6.20 -7.15
CA ARG A 471 14.53 -5.10 -6.20
C ARG A 471 13.98 -5.58 -4.86
N GLN A 472 14.01 -4.72 -3.85
CA GLN A 472 13.40 -4.98 -2.57
C GLN A 472 11.96 -4.49 -2.55
N GLY A 473 11.00 -5.40 -2.30
CA GLY A 473 9.64 -5.02 -1.94
C GLY A 473 9.59 -4.42 -0.53
N PHE A 474 8.68 -3.48 -0.32
CA PHE A 474 8.45 -2.91 1.00
C PHE A 474 7.02 -2.41 1.15
N THR A 475 6.53 -2.41 2.39
CA THR A 475 5.26 -1.78 2.74
C THR A 475 5.45 -0.33 3.15
N TYR A 476 6.49 -0.05 3.94
CA TYR A 476 6.77 1.30 4.45
C TYR A 476 8.26 1.63 4.41
N ARG A 477 8.54 2.93 4.33
CA ARG A 477 9.87 3.52 4.39
C ARG A 477 9.86 4.76 5.30
N LEU A 478 11.01 5.23 5.74
CA LEU A 478 11.14 6.29 6.75
C LEU A 478 10.44 7.60 6.36
N ALA A 479 10.37 7.92 5.07
CA ALA A 479 9.65 9.10 4.60
C ALA A 479 8.16 9.09 4.99
N PHE A 480 7.51 7.91 5.03
CA PHE A 480 6.14 7.81 5.58
C PHE A 480 6.10 8.33 7.02
N THR A 481 6.99 7.83 7.88
CA THR A 481 7.00 8.19 9.30
C THR A 481 7.34 9.67 9.52
N TYR A 482 8.21 10.26 8.68
CA TYR A 482 8.50 11.70 8.75
C TYR A 482 7.25 12.54 8.42
N LEU A 483 6.51 12.16 7.38
CA LEU A 483 5.29 12.86 6.99
C LEU A 483 4.12 12.57 7.94
N ASP A 484 4.04 11.36 8.49
CA ASP A 484 3.08 10.98 9.54
C ASP A 484 3.32 11.83 10.81
N TYR A 485 4.59 12.00 11.21
CA TYR A 485 4.94 12.87 12.34
C TYR A 485 4.62 14.34 12.09
N ALA A 486 4.96 14.85 10.90
CA ALA A 486 4.67 16.23 10.54
C ALA A 486 3.17 16.53 10.64
N GLU A 487 2.32 15.60 10.18
CA GLU A 487 0.87 15.72 10.31
C GLU A 487 0.41 15.62 11.77
N ALA A 488 0.76 14.52 12.45
CA ALA A 488 0.31 14.26 13.80
C ALA A 488 0.71 15.38 14.78
N ASN A 489 1.94 15.88 14.66
CA ASN A 489 2.46 16.94 15.51
C ASN A 489 1.79 18.31 15.24
N ASN A 490 1.44 18.60 13.96
CA ASN A 490 0.66 19.78 13.61
C ASN A 490 -0.76 19.75 14.19
N GLU A 491 -1.39 18.57 14.16
CA GLU A 491 -2.76 18.42 14.67
C GLU A 491 -2.80 18.34 16.21
N ALA A 492 -1.74 17.80 16.84
CA ALA A 492 -1.65 17.69 18.30
C ALA A 492 -1.40 19.02 19.00
N TYR A 493 -0.60 19.90 18.39
CA TYR A 493 -0.08 21.09 19.08
C TYR A 493 -0.19 22.34 18.21
N ASP A 494 -1.08 23.26 18.55
CA ASP A 494 -1.21 24.54 17.87
C ASP A 494 -0.19 25.58 18.42
N THR A 495 1.11 25.30 18.24
CA THR A 495 2.20 26.19 18.64
C THR A 495 3.21 26.37 17.51
N SER A 496 3.90 27.53 17.48
CA SER A 496 4.97 27.79 16.50
C SER A 496 6.07 26.73 16.56
N ALA A 497 6.52 26.37 17.76
CA ALA A 497 7.56 25.36 17.94
C ALA A 497 7.17 23.97 17.38
N ALA A 498 5.90 23.57 17.54
CA ALA A 498 5.42 22.32 16.94
C ALA A 498 5.40 22.41 15.42
N ARG A 499 4.94 23.53 14.85
CA ARG A 499 4.94 23.75 13.40
C ARG A 499 6.34 23.78 12.79
N GLU A 500 7.34 24.35 13.50
CA GLU A 500 8.75 24.28 13.08
C GLU A 500 9.27 22.85 13.04
N LEU A 501 8.90 22.00 14.01
CA LEU A 501 9.22 20.58 13.97
C LEU A 501 8.55 19.85 12.80
N CYS A 502 7.31 20.22 12.46
CA CYS A 502 6.64 19.68 11.28
C CYS A 502 7.44 20.01 10.01
N LEU A 503 7.80 21.28 9.82
CA LEU A 503 8.59 21.70 8.67
C LEU A 503 9.97 21.03 8.64
N LYS A 504 10.61 20.82 9.78
CA LYS A 504 11.90 20.12 9.85
C LYS A 504 11.86 18.74 9.19
N TYR A 505 10.85 17.92 9.46
CA TYR A 505 10.74 16.58 8.89
C TYR A 505 10.18 16.58 7.48
N LEU A 506 9.23 17.45 7.19
CA LEU A 506 8.73 17.68 5.83
C LEU A 506 9.87 18.10 4.90
N ASN A 507 10.68 19.06 5.32
CA ASN A 507 11.78 19.60 4.53
C ASN A 507 12.91 18.60 4.27
N LYS A 508 13.17 17.64 5.17
CA LYS A 508 14.09 16.52 4.87
C LYS A 508 13.65 15.74 3.61
N VAL A 509 12.35 15.53 3.44
CA VAL A 509 11.79 14.83 2.27
C VAL A 509 11.92 15.71 1.02
N ARG A 510 11.61 16.99 1.13
CA ARG A 510 11.71 17.97 0.05
C ARG A 510 13.16 18.17 -0.41
N GLU A 511 14.09 18.28 0.50
CA GLU A 511 15.52 18.38 0.22
C GLU A 511 16.03 17.18 -0.57
N ARG A 512 15.70 15.95 -0.12
CA ARG A 512 16.02 14.72 -0.86
C ARG A 512 15.46 14.73 -2.27
N ALA A 513 14.23 15.24 -2.45
CA ALA A 513 13.55 15.35 -3.74
C ALA A 513 14.05 16.52 -4.61
N GLY A 514 14.95 17.37 -4.08
CA GLY A 514 15.51 18.51 -4.82
C GLY A 514 14.51 19.61 -5.10
N VAL A 515 13.54 19.82 -4.21
CA VAL A 515 12.57 20.91 -4.30
C VAL A 515 12.75 21.88 -3.13
N ARG A 516 12.41 23.16 -3.35
CA ARG A 516 12.53 24.21 -2.33
C ARG A 516 11.84 23.81 -1.04
N GLN A 517 12.46 24.13 0.09
CA GLN A 517 11.94 23.88 1.42
C GLN A 517 10.91 24.92 1.83
N TYR A 518 10.04 24.61 2.78
CA TYR A 518 9.12 25.58 3.37
C TYR A 518 9.74 26.28 4.57
N THR A 519 9.42 27.57 4.72
CA THR A 519 9.84 28.39 5.88
C THR A 519 8.73 29.32 6.32
N PHE A 520 8.74 29.71 7.60
CA PHE A 520 7.90 30.79 8.14
C PHE A 520 8.56 32.16 8.01
N ASP A 521 9.84 32.20 7.69
CA ASP A 521 10.54 33.45 7.46
C ASP A 521 10.07 34.09 6.15
N ALA A 522 10.02 35.41 6.15
CA ALA A 522 9.70 36.17 4.94
C ALA A 522 10.85 36.02 3.94
N VAL A 523 10.58 35.40 2.81
CA VAL A 523 11.53 35.23 1.70
C VAL A 523 10.94 35.80 0.42
N SER A 524 11.79 36.16 -0.53
CA SER A 524 11.39 36.58 -1.87
C SER A 524 10.78 35.38 -2.63
N ASP A 525 9.82 35.66 -3.51
CA ASP A 525 9.29 34.65 -4.43
C ASP A 525 10.37 34.06 -5.37
N LEU A 526 11.47 34.79 -5.54
CA LEU A 526 12.64 34.39 -6.30
C LEU A 526 13.69 33.62 -5.46
N ASP A 527 13.46 33.41 -4.17
CA ASP A 527 14.38 32.61 -3.35
C ASP A 527 14.51 31.21 -3.96
N GLU A 528 15.75 30.73 -4.12
CA GLU A 528 16.00 29.45 -4.77
C GLU A 528 15.88 28.25 -3.82
N ASN A 529 15.90 28.49 -2.50
CA ASN A 529 15.94 27.46 -1.47
C ASN A 529 14.62 27.30 -0.72
N PHE A 530 13.89 28.41 -0.51
CA PHE A 530 12.75 28.45 0.38
C PHE A 530 11.47 28.98 -0.30
N ILE A 531 10.35 28.52 0.25
CA ILE A 531 8.99 29.01 -0.04
C ILE A 531 8.40 29.45 1.29
N HIS A 532 7.96 30.72 1.36
CA HIS A 532 7.27 31.21 2.54
C HIS A 532 5.87 30.57 2.65
N ILE A 533 5.52 30.16 3.87
CA ILE A 533 4.15 29.79 4.24
C ILE A 533 3.78 30.46 5.57
N GLU A 534 2.50 30.73 5.75
CA GLU A 534 2.01 31.29 7.00
C GLU A 534 2.25 30.31 8.19
N ASN A 535 2.64 30.84 9.34
CA ASN A 535 2.83 30.08 10.57
C ASN A 535 1.46 29.76 11.23
N THR A 536 0.62 29.02 10.52
CA THR A 536 -0.70 28.56 10.97
C THR A 536 -0.84 27.06 10.80
N GLN A 537 -1.64 26.43 11.66
CA GLN A 537 -1.94 24.99 11.57
C GLN A 537 -2.54 24.64 10.20
N ALA A 538 -3.40 25.50 9.65
CA ALA A 538 -4.05 25.29 8.35
C ALA A 538 -3.04 25.31 7.19
N ALA A 539 -2.09 26.27 7.20
CA ALA A 539 -1.05 26.34 6.17
C ALA A 539 -0.11 25.11 6.20
N VAL A 540 0.32 24.71 7.38
CA VAL A 540 1.15 23.49 7.54
C VAL A 540 0.36 22.24 7.09
N ARG A 541 -0.92 22.10 7.49
CA ARG A 541 -1.77 20.98 7.05
C ARG A 541 -1.87 20.92 5.51
N LYS A 542 -2.03 22.07 4.85
CA LYS A 542 -2.11 22.15 3.38
C LYS A 542 -0.83 21.60 2.74
N VAL A 543 0.35 22.06 3.18
CA VAL A 543 1.61 21.64 2.57
C VAL A 543 1.99 20.20 2.93
N VAL A 544 1.65 19.72 4.12
CA VAL A 544 1.83 18.30 4.50
C VAL A 544 0.99 17.38 3.63
N LYS A 545 -0.31 17.70 3.43
CA LYS A 545 -1.19 16.91 2.55
C LYS A 545 -0.68 16.89 1.11
N ALA A 546 -0.22 18.03 0.59
CA ALA A 546 0.34 18.14 -0.76
C ALA A 546 1.63 17.32 -0.91
N GLU A 547 2.54 17.38 0.07
CA GLU A 547 3.77 16.60 0.03
C GLU A 547 3.51 15.10 0.13
N ARG A 548 2.59 14.66 1.00
CA ARG A 548 2.15 13.27 1.10
C ARG A 548 1.60 12.76 -0.22
N ARG A 549 0.77 13.58 -0.90
CA ARG A 549 0.18 13.23 -2.20
C ARG A 549 1.25 12.89 -3.24
N VAL A 550 2.33 13.65 -3.30
CA VAL A 550 3.41 13.52 -4.28
C VAL A 550 4.43 12.46 -3.85
N GLU A 551 4.92 12.54 -2.63
CA GLU A 551 5.98 11.66 -2.14
C GLU A 551 5.52 10.20 -2.06
N LEU A 552 4.30 9.96 -1.57
CA LEU A 552 3.78 8.64 -1.26
C LEU A 552 2.81 8.10 -2.34
N CYS A 553 2.66 8.79 -3.48
CA CYS A 553 1.82 8.31 -4.57
C CYS A 553 2.25 6.92 -5.03
N LEU A 554 1.31 6.08 -5.43
CA LEU A 554 1.58 4.75 -5.95
C LEU A 554 2.31 3.81 -4.96
N GLU A 555 2.16 4.03 -3.64
CA GLU A 555 2.74 3.22 -2.57
C GLU A 555 1.69 2.70 -1.56
N ASN A 556 0.45 2.48 -2.00
CA ASN A 556 -0.70 2.06 -1.16
C ASN A 556 -1.10 3.07 -0.07
N ASN A 557 -0.75 4.35 -0.23
CA ASN A 557 -0.99 5.36 0.78
C ASN A 557 -2.20 6.24 0.50
N ARG A 558 -2.48 6.56 -0.76
CA ARG A 558 -3.49 7.55 -1.12
C ARG A 558 -4.89 7.18 -0.65
N TRP A 559 -5.30 5.92 -0.82
CA TRP A 559 -6.58 5.40 -0.33
C TRP A 559 -6.70 5.49 1.20
N TYR A 560 -5.61 5.16 1.91
CA TYR A 560 -5.51 5.32 3.35
C TYR A 560 -5.72 6.78 3.77
N ASP A 561 -5.03 7.73 3.15
CA ASP A 561 -5.10 9.15 3.48
C ASP A 561 -6.48 9.75 3.17
N LEU A 562 -7.05 9.51 1.99
CA LEU A 562 -8.36 10.01 1.58
C LEU A 562 -9.47 9.57 2.55
N ARG A 563 -9.44 8.30 2.97
CA ARG A 563 -10.43 7.77 3.90
C ARG A 563 -10.32 8.42 5.28
N ARG A 564 -9.15 8.36 5.89
CA ARG A 564 -8.96 8.84 7.26
C ARG A 564 -9.17 10.34 7.41
N TRP A 565 -8.87 11.11 6.36
CA TRP A 565 -9.16 12.56 6.32
C TRP A 565 -10.62 12.90 6.04
N LYS A 566 -11.44 11.94 5.59
CA LYS A 566 -12.77 12.18 5.02
C LYS A 566 -12.74 13.11 3.80
N ASP A 567 -11.68 13.06 3.02
CA ASP A 567 -11.46 13.95 1.89
C ASP A 567 -11.93 13.37 0.54
N VAL A 568 -12.46 12.16 0.52
CA VAL A 568 -12.95 11.54 -0.73
C VAL A 568 -14.03 12.41 -1.38
N GLU A 569 -15.02 12.86 -0.59
CA GLU A 569 -16.13 13.70 -1.07
C GLU A 569 -15.68 15.13 -1.44
N ASN A 570 -14.45 15.53 -1.08
CA ASN A 570 -13.81 16.79 -1.43
C ASN A 570 -12.78 16.67 -2.57
N THR A 571 -12.60 15.46 -3.12
CA THR A 571 -11.65 15.18 -4.20
C THR A 571 -12.45 14.94 -5.48
N PRO A 572 -12.47 15.90 -6.43
CA PRO A 572 -13.33 15.84 -7.63
C PRO A 572 -13.14 14.55 -8.43
N GLU A 573 -11.90 14.07 -8.54
CA GLU A 573 -11.55 12.87 -9.28
C GLU A 573 -12.11 11.58 -8.63
N MET A 574 -12.45 11.63 -7.33
CA MET A 574 -13.03 10.49 -6.62
C MET A 574 -14.55 10.39 -6.76
N ILE A 575 -15.22 11.49 -7.12
CA ILE A 575 -16.69 11.60 -7.11
C ILE A 575 -17.28 11.97 -8.48
N GLY A 576 -16.46 12.09 -9.52
CA GLY A 576 -16.88 12.58 -10.82
C GLY A 576 -15.91 12.16 -11.93
N ASP A 577 -15.65 13.11 -12.82
CA ASP A 577 -14.87 12.88 -14.02
C ASP A 577 -13.36 12.78 -13.74
N ASP A 578 -12.78 11.66 -14.15
CA ASP A 578 -11.35 11.48 -14.25
C ASP A 578 -10.85 11.84 -15.65
N TYR A 579 -9.76 12.57 -15.71
CA TYR A 579 -9.20 13.06 -16.97
C TYR A 579 -7.91 12.35 -17.35
N GLY A 580 -7.58 12.44 -18.63
CA GLY A 580 -6.31 12.08 -19.23
C GLY A 580 -6.09 12.87 -20.51
N MET A 581 -5.03 12.53 -21.27
CA MET A 581 -4.86 13.00 -22.64
C MET A 581 -5.76 12.21 -23.58
N ASN A 582 -6.15 12.84 -24.70
CA ASN A 582 -6.96 12.17 -25.73
C ASN A 582 -6.15 11.06 -26.43
N SER A 583 -6.20 9.87 -25.88
CA SER A 583 -5.49 8.69 -26.37
C SER A 583 -5.96 8.18 -27.75
N GLU A 584 -7.02 8.78 -28.32
CA GLU A 584 -7.48 8.56 -29.70
C GLU A 584 -6.92 9.61 -30.67
N GLY A 585 -6.18 10.59 -30.16
CA GLY A 585 -5.51 11.60 -30.97
C GLY A 585 -4.34 11.03 -31.77
N THR A 586 -4.23 11.43 -33.04
CA THR A 586 -3.18 10.99 -33.97
C THR A 586 -2.13 12.05 -34.24
N THR A 587 -2.33 13.28 -33.78
CA THR A 587 -1.47 14.43 -33.94
C THR A 587 -1.31 15.19 -32.64
N ASN A 588 -0.35 16.10 -32.56
CA ASN A 588 -0.19 16.97 -31.40
C ASN A 588 -1.47 17.73 -31.04
N GLU A 589 -2.19 18.26 -32.05
CA GLU A 589 -3.39 19.06 -31.86
C GLU A 589 -4.57 18.23 -31.33
N THR A 590 -4.59 16.95 -31.65
CA THR A 590 -5.69 16.05 -31.26
C THR A 590 -5.38 15.27 -29.99
N PHE A 591 -4.14 14.90 -29.73
CA PHE A 591 -3.72 14.11 -28.56
C PHE A 591 -3.63 14.98 -27.29
N PHE A 592 -2.95 16.14 -27.35
CA PHE A 592 -2.74 16.99 -26.17
C PHE A 592 -3.99 17.80 -25.82
N LYS A 593 -5.07 17.08 -25.57
CA LYS A 593 -6.34 17.59 -25.05
C LYS A 593 -6.77 16.80 -23.83
N ARG A 594 -7.08 17.50 -22.74
CA ARG A 594 -7.72 16.86 -21.59
C ARG A 594 -9.08 16.34 -22.00
N THR A 595 -9.30 15.04 -21.86
CA THR A 595 -10.56 14.36 -22.12
C THR A 595 -10.97 13.56 -20.92
N VAL A 596 -12.26 13.39 -20.73
CA VAL A 596 -12.81 12.50 -19.70
C VAL A 596 -12.43 11.07 -20.08
N TYR A 597 -11.67 10.42 -19.21
CA TYR A 597 -11.30 9.02 -19.35
C TYR A 597 -12.42 8.10 -18.83
N GLN A 598 -12.93 8.44 -17.64
CA GLN A 598 -14.05 7.75 -16.99
C GLN A 598 -14.75 8.70 -16.01
N THR A 599 -15.96 8.34 -15.59
CA THR A 599 -16.70 9.05 -14.53
C THR A 599 -16.90 8.09 -13.36
N ARG A 600 -16.42 8.46 -12.20
CA ARG A 600 -16.52 7.66 -10.97
C ARG A 600 -17.81 7.95 -10.23
N VAL A 601 -18.26 6.96 -9.47
CA VAL A 601 -19.42 7.09 -8.59
C VAL A 601 -19.00 6.73 -7.16
N TRP A 602 -19.10 7.69 -6.26
CA TRP A 602 -18.83 7.50 -4.85
C TRP A 602 -20.10 7.36 -4.04
N LYS A 603 -20.09 6.45 -3.08
CA LYS A 603 -21.11 6.32 -2.04
C LYS A 603 -20.44 6.34 -0.67
N ARG A 604 -21.07 6.98 0.32
CA ARG A 604 -20.47 7.12 1.67
C ARG A 604 -20.16 5.79 2.34
N CYS A 605 -20.91 4.73 2.06
CA CYS A 605 -20.60 3.38 2.56
C CYS A 605 -19.19 2.90 2.17
N TYR A 606 -18.62 3.39 1.07
CA TYR A 606 -17.30 2.96 0.57
C TYR A 606 -16.11 3.40 1.45
N TYR A 607 -16.33 4.21 2.49
CA TYR A 607 -15.31 4.43 3.50
C TYR A 607 -14.90 3.15 4.24
N TRP A 608 -15.79 2.16 4.30
CA TRP A 608 -15.53 0.86 4.91
C TRP A 608 -15.86 -0.26 3.93
N MET A 609 -15.15 -1.38 4.02
CA MET A 609 -15.56 -2.59 3.33
C MET A 609 -16.84 -3.15 3.96
N PRO A 610 -17.77 -3.69 3.15
CA PRO A 610 -18.95 -4.34 3.72
C PRO A 610 -18.57 -5.65 4.40
N VAL A 611 -19.26 -6.00 5.46
CA VAL A 611 -19.32 -7.39 5.89
C VAL A 611 -20.06 -8.16 4.81
N PHE A 612 -19.42 -9.18 4.25
CA PHE A 612 -20.00 -9.96 3.17
C PHE A 612 -21.34 -10.58 3.60
N ILE A 613 -22.34 -10.54 2.72
CA ILE A 613 -23.72 -10.87 3.11
C ILE A 613 -23.85 -12.26 3.73
N ASP A 614 -23.13 -13.27 3.20
CA ASP A 614 -23.19 -14.63 3.75
C ASP A 614 -22.68 -14.72 5.18
N GLU A 615 -21.66 -13.91 5.56
CA GLU A 615 -21.14 -13.87 6.91
C GLU A 615 -22.07 -13.10 7.85
N TYR A 616 -22.67 -12.02 7.35
CA TYR A 616 -23.66 -11.24 8.07
C TYR A 616 -24.91 -12.06 8.41
N GLU A 617 -25.42 -12.86 7.45
CA GLU A 617 -26.61 -13.70 7.65
C GLU A 617 -26.35 -14.90 8.58
N LYS A 618 -25.11 -15.43 8.60
CA LYS A 618 -24.74 -16.54 9.48
C LYS A 618 -24.63 -16.12 10.94
N ASN A 619 -24.25 -14.88 11.24
CA ASN A 619 -24.01 -14.41 12.59
C ASN A 619 -24.98 -13.26 12.97
N PRO A 620 -26.06 -13.55 13.74
CA PRO A 620 -27.07 -12.56 14.11
C PRO A 620 -26.55 -11.46 15.04
N ASN A 621 -25.35 -11.63 15.63
CA ASN A 621 -24.72 -10.63 16.48
C ASN A 621 -23.92 -9.58 15.68
N LEU A 622 -23.81 -9.74 14.36
CA LEU A 622 -23.19 -8.74 13.52
C LEU A 622 -24.14 -7.59 13.17
N VAL A 623 -23.57 -6.41 13.01
CA VAL A 623 -24.16 -5.27 12.30
C VAL A 623 -23.36 -5.04 11.01
N GLN A 624 -24.04 -4.59 9.95
CA GLN A 624 -23.33 -4.25 8.72
C GLN A 624 -22.50 -2.98 8.93
N THR A 625 -21.41 -2.83 8.21
CA THR A 625 -20.61 -1.59 8.25
C THR A 625 -21.45 -0.38 7.81
N PRO A 626 -21.14 0.84 8.28
CA PRO A 626 -22.03 1.99 8.12
C PRO A 626 -22.47 2.25 6.68
N PHE A 627 -23.74 2.57 6.48
CA PHE A 627 -24.38 2.99 5.21
C PHE A 627 -24.52 1.91 4.13
N TRP A 628 -24.20 0.62 4.41
CA TRP A 628 -24.30 -0.44 3.39
C TRP A 628 -25.70 -1.05 3.22
N LEU A 629 -26.57 -0.92 4.19
CA LEU A 629 -27.96 -1.40 4.16
C LEU A 629 -29.00 -0.27 4.26
N GLU A 630 -28.56 0.96 4.01
CA GLU A 630 -29.43 2.14 4.00
C GLU A 630 -30.00 2.43 2.59
#